data_1badcfa312196d3c15c81752468f90c3
#
_entry.id   1badcfa312196d3c15c81752468f90c3
#
_cell.length_a   1.000
_cell.length_b   1.000
_cell.length_c   1.000
_cell.angle_alpha   90.00
_cell.angle_beta   90.00
_cell.angle_gamma   90.00
#
_symmetry.space_group_name_H-M   'P 1'
#
loop_
_entity.id
_entity.type
_entity.pdbx_description
1 polymer ?
#
loop_
_entity_poly.entity_id
_entity_poly.type
_entity_poly.pdbx_seq_one_letter_code
_entity_poly.pdbx_strand_id
1 'polypeptide(L)'
;MSQDTAVLPDKASGEFQKLTALINEEIYVRVDAGNVPVTKFKIYDDLIQHYKQLGKLTEANQLMKEHLNDHQDSISSRYMMGIISLMQNKLEDSNHLKTLLEQLKGHGKWSIIEHVADQILLFGEQRMALKYKAEALEKQNKNKELKFVLEKLAKHDRKNPEIAKKYAMSIIDEDKPKAISFLKQAAESFARSKDYQNLEEIWPILISNNFEDLLFFERIERILLANRERTRLVVLLFPLMETYKNLEDYDKTIHFLKKILDNEPLSPKARNELIRAYKSKYAGHSLLDEFLKMSELGNTKKPIKACITNFERNIVFDTNNYVMHRNWGVGKIKSISSESDSIVVDFVGKPDHKLSIQMAITSLKPLKKDHIWVKLYETPNEIHRMFQDDVSNFIAELLTSHDNTMTLNDIKSEIIGRFVKKTEDWTKWWNKAKLALKKDPRIGFNPKKKDEIVFRQKPISLTEELTEKFNAQTDINKKLDIALEALEVYHEAEGAVESFNHFYYEEEEAKDTFRRIIAYIYMEIASGIVEKDDLPRHMSEAEAGRLFSAISKEEAIQFSKQMSNLEVKKV
;
A
#
# COMPACT_ATOMS: atom_id res chain seq x y z
N MET A 1 50.34 -59.70 14.77
CA MET A 1 49.87 -58.33 15.04
C MET A 1 50.55 -57.43 14.01
N SER A 2 49.97 -57.35 12.86
CA SER A 2 50.45 -56.56 11.74
C SER A 2 49.92 -55.14 11.85
N GLN A 3 50.78 -54.18 11.98
CA GLN A 3 50.49 -52.78 11.78
C GLN A 3 50.33 -52.54 10.27
N ASP A 4 49.11 -52.42 9.82
CA ASP A 4 48.83 -51.86 8.51
C ASP A 4 49.09 -50.34 8.56
N THR A 5 50.32 -49.96 8.28
CA THR A 5 50.66 -48.61 7.83
C THR A 5 50.12 -48.46 6.44
N ALA A 6 48.98 -47.72 6.32
CA ALA A 6 48.48 -47.28 5.03
C ALA A 6 49.59 -46.42 4.36
N VAL A 7 50.35 -47.04 3.48
CA VAL A 7 51.32 -46.38 2.62
C VAL A 7 50.48 -45.60 1.59
N LEU A 8 50.49 -44.25 1.72
CA LEU A 8 50.05 -43.38 0.67
C LEU A 8 50.76 -43.75 -0.63
N PRO A 9 50.05 -43.89 -1.76
CA PRO A 9 50.65 -44.35 -2.99
C PRO A 9 51.82 -43.44 -3.41
N ASP A 10 52.85 -44.04 -3.96
CA ASP A 10 54.19 -43.51 -4.37
C ASP A 10 54.11 -42.40 -5.46
N LYS A 11 53.02 -41.66 -5.50
CA LYS A 11 52.78 -40.53 -6.41
C LYS A 11 53.15 -39.16 -5.80
N ALA A 12 53.79 -39.11 -4.66
CA ALA A 12 54.37 -37.89 -4.12
C ALA A 12 55.69 -37.57 -4.86
N SER A 13 55.60 -37.24 -6.14
CA SER A 13 56.64 -36.49 -6.83
C SER A 13 56.92 -35.22 -6.00
N GLY A 14 58.15 -34.71 -5.99
CA GLY A 14 58.53 -33.53 -5.17
C GLY A 14 57.58 -32.33 -5.22
N GLU A 15 56.67 -32.29 -6.20
CA GLU A 15 55.66 -31.25 -6.41
C GLU A 15 54.50 -31.26 -5.38
N PHE A 16 54.12 -32.42 -4.81
CA PHE A 16 53.06 -32.53 -3.80
C PHE A 16 53.60 -32.66 -2.36
N GLN A 17 54.93 -32.55 -2.13
CA GLN A 17 55.49 -32.68 -0.78
C GLN A 17 54.88 -31.73 0.25
N LYS A 18 54.62 -30.47 -0.10
CA LYS A 18 54.00 -29.50 0.81
C LYS A 18 52.56 -29.90 1.17
N LEU A 19 51.80 -30.40 0.23
CA LEU A 19 50.42 -30.85 0.45
C LEU A 19 50.42 -32.11 1.33
N THR A 20 51.26 -33.07 1.05
CA THR A 20 51.43 -34.28 1.86
C THR A 20 51.91 -33.93 3.29
N ALA A 21 52.78 -32.94 3.45
CA ALA A 21 53.22 -32.47 4.77
C ALA A 21 52.05 -31.87 5.59
N LEU A 22 51.15 -31.12 4.95
CA LEU A 22 49.95 -30.57 5.61
C LEU A 22 48.95 -31.65 6.01
N ILE A 23 48.73 -32.64 5.17
CA ILE A 23 47.91 -33.82 5.47
C ILE A 23 48.48 -34.57 6.69
N ASN A 24 49.80 -34.84 6.67
CA ASN A 24 50.45 -35.51 7.77
C ASN A 24 50.38 -34.70 9.06
N GLU A 25 50.51 -33.37 9.00
CA GLU A 25 50.34 -32.50 10.17
C GLU A 25 48.96 -32.61 10.80
N GLU A 26 47.88 -32.61 9.99
CA GLU A 26 46.52 -32.84 10.52
C GLU A 26 46.39 -34.17 11.23
N ILE A 27 47.01 -35.22 10.70
CA ILE A 27 46.95 -36.58 11.28
C ILE A 27 47.76 -36.69 12.57
N TYR A 28 49.03 -36.27 12.49
CA TYR A 28 50.01 -36.54 13.59
C TYR A 28 50.00 -35.45 14.67
N VAL A 29 49.74 -34.19 14.31
CA VAL A 29 49.68 -33.07 15.25
C VAL A 29 48.23 -32.81 15.72
N ARG A 30 47.24 -33.49 15.16
CA ARG A 30 45.81 -33.37 15.48
C ARG A 30 45.31 -31.92 15.34
N VAL A 31 45.57 -31.31 14.20
CA VAL A 31 45.01 -29.99 13.86
C VAL A 31 43.51 -30.15 13.53
N ASP A 32 42.68 -29.51 14.31
CA ASP A 32 41.23 -29.54 14.17
C ASP A 32 40.62 -28.11 14.15
N ALA A 33 39.31 -28.00 14.01
CA ALA A 33 38.61 -26.71 13.98
C ALA A 33 38.77 -25.90 15.30
N GLY A 34 39.10 -26.57 16.42
CA GLY A 34 39.29 -25.92 17.72
C GLY A 34 40.66 -25.28 17.88
N ASN A 35 41.70 -25.79 17.21
CA ASN A 35 43.10 -25.35 17.41
C ASN A 35 43.74 -24.72 16.17
N VAL A 36 43.15 -24.83 14.96
CA VAL A 36 43.72 -24.29 13.72
C VAL A 36 43.93 -22.77 13.79
N PRO A 37 45.15 -22.27 13.46
CA PRO A 37 45.37 -20.84 13.37
C PRO A 37 44.98 -20.29 11.99
N VAL A 38 44.58 -19.01 11.93
CA VAL A 38 44.19 -18.34 10.68
C VAL A 38 45.30 -18.33 9.61
N THR A 39 46.57 -18.34 10.05
CA THR A 39 47.76 -18.37 9.16
C THR A 39 47.81 -19.63 8.30
N LYS A 40 47.25 -20.74 8.73
CA LYS A 40 47.19 -21.97 7.93
C LYS A 40 46.34 -21.81 6.68
N PHE A 41 45.27 -21.03 6.74
CA PHE A 41 44.41 -20.78 5.58
C PHE A 41 45.13 -20.00 4.49
N LYS A 42 46.04 -19.08 4.85
CA LYS A 42 46.91 -18.41 3.87
C LYS A 42 47.82 -19.40 3.14
N ILE A 43 48.37 -20.39 3.89
CA ILE A 43 49.20 -21.45 3.29
C ILE A 43 48.35 -22.29 2.32
N TYR A 44 47.09 -22.60 2.67
CA TYR A 44 46.19 -23.31 1.78
C TYR A 44 45.86 -22.49 0.50
N ASP A 45 45.65 -21.19 0.64
CA ASP A 45 45.45 -20.28 -0.49
C ASP A 45 46.65 -20.27 -1.43
N ASP A 46 47.87 -20.15 -0.87
CA ASP A 46 49.12 -20.15 -1.63
C ASP A 46 49.34 -21.47 -2.38
N LEU A 47 48.98 -22.62 -1.76
CA LEU A 47 49.08 -23.92 -2.40
C LEU A 47 48.04 -24.08 -3.54
N ILE A 48 46.82 -23.62 -3.32
CA ILE A 48 45.80 -23.64 -4.39
C ILE A 48 46.25 -22.82 -5.60
N GLN A 49 46.80 -21.62 -5.38
CA GLN A 49 47.34 -20.78 -6.46
C GLN A 49 48.54 -21.43 -7.15
N HIS A 50 49.44 -22.07 -6.39
CA HIS A 50 50.58 -22.80 -6.94
C HIS A 50 50.13 -23.95 -7.85
N TYR A 51 49.17 -24.80 -7.41
CA TYR A 51 48.63 -25.88 -8.24
C TYR A 51 47.84 -25.39 -9.42
N LYS A 52 47.18 -24.24 -9.32
CA LYS A 52 46.53 -23.56 -10.44
C LYS A 52 47.55 -23.19 -11.54
N GLN A 53 48.67 -22.59 -11.13
CA GLN A 53 49.75 -22.21 -12.07
C GLN A 53 50.37 -23.41 -12.77
N LEU A 54 50.51 -24.55 -12.06
CA LEU A 54 51.03 -25.80 -12.58
C LEU A 54 49.98 -26.59 -13.44
N GLY A 55 48.73 -26.17 -13.47
CA GLY A 55 47.64 -26.94 -14.13
C GLY A 55 47.25 -28.23 -13.40
N LYS A 56 47.61 -28.41 -12.14
CA LYS A 56 47.47 -29.64 -11.33
C LYS A 56 46.39 -29.57 -10.26
N LEU A 57 45.36 -28.73 -10.48
CA LEU A 57 44.24 -28.61 -9.52
C LEU A 57 43.42 -29.93 -9.38
N THR A 58 43.31 -30.69 -10.46
CA THR A 58 42.56 -31.95 -10.44
C THR A 58 43.24 -33.01 -9.59
N GLU A 59 44.56 -33.15 -9.73
CA GLU A 59 45.36 -34.08 -8.95
C GLU A 59 45.38 -33.69 -7.46
N ALA A 60 45.57 -32.39 -7.16
CA ALA A 60 45.48 -31.87 -5.80
C ALA A 60 44.10 -32.14 -5.18
N ASN A 61 43.00 -31.93 -5.94
CA ASN A 61 41.66 -32.23 -5.49
C ASN A 61 41.45 -33.72 -5.19
N GLN A 62 42.01 -34.60 -6.02
CA GLN A 62 41.92 -36.05 -5.81
C GLN A 62 42.63 -36.50 -4.54
N LEU A 63 43.85 -35.99 -4.27
CA LEU A 63 44.57 -36.27 -3.03
C LEU A 63 43.80 -35.79 -1.79
N MET A 64 43.19 -34.60 -1.86
CA MET A 64 42.36 -34.09 -0.75
C MET A 64 41.11 -34.94 -0.56
N LYS A 65 40.51 -35.44 -1.62
CA LYS A 65 39.33 -36.34 -1.57
C LYS A 65 39.67 -37.66 -0.90
N GLU A 66 40.79 -38.27 -1.25
CA GLU A 66 41.31 -39.50 -0.64
C GLU A 66 41.54 -39.28 0.86
N HIS A 67 42.23 -38.18 1.22
CA HIS A 67 42.42 -37.84 2.63
C HIS A 67 41.10 -37.60 3.40
N LEU A 68 40.13 -36.92 2.79
CA LEU A 68 38.84 -36.65 3.43
C LEU A 68 38.03 -37.95 3.66
N ASN A 69 38.18 -38.96 2.82
CA ASN A 69 37.54 -40.26 3.03
C ASN A 69 38.03 -40.95 4.30
N ASP A 70 39.33 -40.84 4.59
CA ASP A 70 39.94 -41.44 5.77
C ASP A 70 39.79 -40.55 7.02
N HIS A 71 39.74 -39.25 6.84
CA HIS A 71 39.68 -38.23 7.89
C HIS A 71 38.56 -37.22 7.61
N GLN A 72 37.34 -37.62 7.96
CA GLN A 72 36.11 -36.85 7.64
C GLN A 72 36.09 -35.44 8.23
N ASP A 73 36.86 -35.15 9.26
CA ASP A 73 36.96 -33.82 9.91
C ASP A 73 38.10 -32.95 9.38
N SER A 74 38.82 -33.39 8.32
CA SER A 74 39.93 -32.66 7.74
C SER A 74 39.54 -31.27 7.28
N ILE A 75 40.21 -30.26 7.84
CA ILE A 75 39.99 -28.83 7.55
C ILE A 75 40.63 -28.47 6.22
N SER A 76 41.87 -28.90 5.99
CA SER A 76 42.63 -28.63 4.77
C SER A 76 41.91 -29.18 3.55
N SER A 77 41.43 -30.44 3.62
CA SER A 77 40.70 -31.06 2.52
C SER A 77 39.40 -30.36 2.24
N ARG A 78 38.56 -30.08 3.26
CA ARG A 78 37.30 -29.37 3.05
C ARG A 78 37.48 -27.98 2.47
N TYR A 79 38.49 -27.23 2.95
CA TYR A 79 38.79 -25.92 2.45
C TYR A 79 39.27 -25.94 1.01
N MET A 80 40.37 -26.69 0.74
CA MET A 80 40.99 -26.74 -0.58
C MET A 80 40.07 -27.29 -1.63
N MET A 81 39.38 -28.41 -1.38
CA MET A 81 38.39 -28.98 -2.30
C MET A 81 37.28 -27.99 -2.59
N GLY A 82 36.73 -27.31 -1.58
CA GLY A 82 35.69 -26.35 -1.74
C GLY A 82 36.09 -25.14 -2.60
N ILE A 83 37.29 -24.56 -2.35
CA ILE A 83 37.79 -23.42 -3.16
C ILE A 83 38.12 -23.87 -4.61
N ILE A 84 38.75 -25.04 -4.79
CA ILE A 84 39.04 -25.60 -6.11
C ILE A 84 37.76 -25.82 -6.89
N SER A 85 36.69 -26.34 -6.26
CA SER A 85 35.39 -26.54 -6.88
C SER A 85 34.76 -25.21 -7.33
N LEU A 86 34.85 -24.15 -6.54
CA LEU A 86 34.43 -22.80 -6.93
C LEU A 86 35.21 -22.28 -8.14
N MET A 87 36.55 -22.49 -8.16
CA MET A 87 37.39 -22.12 -9.31
C MET A 87 37.00 -22.84 -10.60
N GLN A 88 36.54 -24.08 -10.51
CA GLN A 88 36.13 -24.92 -11.62
C GLN A 88 34.65 -24.79 -11.99
N ASN A 89 33.89 -23.91 -11.33
CA ASN A 89 32.42 -23.78 -11.45
C ASN A 89 31.65 -25.10 -11.23
N LYS A 90 32.20 -26.00 -10.39
CA LYS A 90 31.54 -27.26 -10.01
C LYS A 90 30.68 -27.03 -8.76
N LEU A 91 29.38 -26.83 -8.97
CA LEU A 91 28.42 -26.53 -7.87
C LEU A 91 28.19 -27.71 -6.89
N GLU A 92 28.44 -28.94 -7.33
CA GLU A 92 28.16 -30.15 -6.55
C GLU A 92 29.01 -30.30 -5.28
N ASP A 93 30.20 -29.72 -5.25
CA ASP A 93 31.15 -29.80 -4.14
C ASP A 93 31.10 -28.60 -3.16
N SER A 94 30.12 -27.71 -3.29
CA SER A 94 29.99 -26.51 -2.43
C SER A 94 29.65 -26.84 -0.96
N ASN A 95 29.23 -28.06 -0.67
CA ASN A 95 28.92 -28.54 0.69
C ASN A 95 30.15 -28.60 1.60
N HIS A 96 31.36 -28.77 1.06
CA HIS A 96 32.59 -28.83 1.87
C HIS A 96 32.83 -27.53 2.64
N LEU A 97 32.70 -26.38 1.97
CA LEU A 97 32.88 -25.06 2.61
C LEU A 97 31.79 -24.77 3.65
N LYS A 98 30.55 -25.18 3.37
CA LYS A 98 29.47 -25.02 4.34
C LYS A 98 29.74 -25.84 5.61
N THR A 99 30.11 -27.11 5.47
CA THR A 99 30.44 -27.98 6.61
C THR A 99 31.63 -27.43 7.40
N LEU A 100 32.68 -26.96 6.71
CA LEU A 100 33.81 -26.31 7.34
C LEU A 100 33.42 -25.09 8.16
N LEU A 101 32.60 -24.19 7.58
CA LEU A 101 32.11 -22.98 8.26
C LEU A 101 31.27 -23.34 9.50
N GLU A 102 30.45 -24.41 9.45
CA GLU A 102 29.69 -24.91 10.59
C GLU A 102 30.62 -25.46 11.70
N GLN A 103 31.64 -26.22 11.35
CA GLN A 103 32.66 -26.72 12.30
C GLN A 103 33.39 -25.54 12.97
N LEU A 104 33.88 -24.59 12.19
CA LEU A 104 34.59 -23.40 12.72
C LEU A 104 33.67 -22.55 13.60
N LYS A 105 32.40 -22.43 13.26
CA LYS A 105 31.39 -21.73 14.07
C LYS A 105 31.18 -22.41 15.42
N GLY A 106 31.11 -23.73 15.44
CA GLY A 106 31.01 -24.51 16.68
C GLY A 106 32.18 -24.25 17.67
N HIS A 107 33.35 -23.90 17.14
CA HIS A 107 34.54 -23.57 17.92
C HIS A 107 34.83 -22.05 18.08
N GLY A 108 33.93 -21.19 17.60
CA GLY A 108 34.02 -19.75 17.73
C GLY A 108 35.17 -19.12 16.93
N LYS A 109 35.64 -19.73 15.83
CA LYS A 109 36.80 -19.30 15.04
C LYS A 109 36.41 -18.19 14.04
N TRP A 110 35.93 -17.07 14.57
CA TRP A 110 35.33 -15.99 13.78
C TRP A 110 36.27 -15.36 12.77
N SER A 111 37.54 -15.17 13.08
CA SER A 111 38.55 -14.63 12.15
C SER A 111 38.79 -15.55 10.94
N ILE A 112 38.70 -16.86 11.16
CA ILE A 112 38.86 -17.85 10.09
C ILE A 112 37.59 -17.89 9.25
N ILE A 113 36.41 -17.86 9.87
CA ILE A 113 35.13 -17.79 9.17
C ILE A 113 35.08 -16.57 8.25
N GLU A 114 35.54 -15.40 8.73
CA GLU A 114 35.65 -14.19 7.94
C GLU A 114 36.54 -14.42 6.71
N HIS A 115 37.75 -14.98 6.90
CA HIS A 115 38.70 -15.29 5.83
C HIS A 115 38.11 -16.25 4.80
N VAL A 116 37.53 -17.38 5.25
CA VAL A 116 36.92 -18.39 4.36
C VAL A 116 35.74 -17.77 3.56
N ALA A 117 34.93 -16.95 4.23
CA ALA A 117 33.81 -16.28 3.56
C ALA A 117 34.30 -15.27 2.52
N ASP A 118 35.40 -14.54 2.80
CA ASP A 118 36.03 -13.62 1.84
C ASP A 118 36.53 -14.36 0.60
N GLN A 119 37.19 -15.50 0.78
CA GLN A 119 37.67 -16.32 -0.34
C GLN A 119 36.50 -16.84 -1.22
N ILE A 120 35.40 -17.24 -0.59
CA ILE A 120 34.19 -17.63 -1.34
C ILE A 120 33.64 -16.45 -2.15
N LEU A 121 33.61 -15.26 -1.56
CA LEU A 121 33.06 -14.04 -2.18
C LEU A 121 33.89 -13.52 -3.35
N LEU A 122 35.16 -13.98 -3.53
CA LEU A 122 35.95 -13.71 -4.74
C LEU A 122 35.33 -14.35 -5.99
N PHE A 123 34.52 -15.41 -5.84
CA PHE A 123 33.85 -16.12 -6.95
C PHE A 123 32.39 -15.67 -7.15
N GLY A 124 31.97 -14.62 -6.49
CA GLY A 124 30.64 -14.04 -6.60
C GLY A 124 29.93 -13.85 -5.26
N GLU A 125 28.85 -13.08 -5.28
CA GLU A 125 28.07 -12.78 -4.08
C GLU A 125 27.18 -13.96 -3.69
N GLN A 126 27.70 -14.86 -2.89
CA GLN A 126 26.94 -16.02 -2.37
C GLN A 126 26.28 -15.69 -1.03
N ARG A 127 24.96 -15.87 -0.95
CA ARG A 127 24.15 -15.61 0.28
C ARG A 127 24.71 -16.32 1.51
N MET A 128 25.16 -17.56 1.35
CA MET A 128 25.71 -18.36 2.45
C MET A 128 26.98 -17.68 3.01
N ALA A 129 27.94 -17.33 2.16
CA ALA A 129 29.20 -16.68 2.58
C ALA A 129 28.93 -15.32 3.24
N LEU A 130 28.02 -14.50 2.67
CA LEU A 130 27.63 -13.23 3.29
C LEU A 130 27.03 -13.42 4.69
N LYS A 131 26.22 -14.46 4.93
CA LYS A 131 25.66 -14.74 6.26
C LYS A 131 26.74 -15.09 7.29
N TYR A 132 27.64 -16.01 6.95
CA TYR A 132 28.73 -16.37 7.86
C TYR A 132 29.68 -15.20 8.10
N LYS A 133 29.97 -14.41 7.06
CA LYS A 133 30.78 -13.20 7.21
C LYS A 133 30.12 -12.18 8.13
N ALA A 134 28.82 -11.93 7.95
CA ALA A 134 28.09 -11.00 8.82
C ALA A 134 28.12 -11.45 10.28
N GLU A 135 27.90 -12.73 10.55
CA GLU A 135 27.96 -13.29 11.90
C GLU A 135 29.39 -13.18 12.49
N ALA A 136 30.41 -13.48 11.68
CA ALA A 136 31.80 -13.37 12.10
C ALA A 136 32.21 -11.92 12.44
N LEU A 137 31.80 -10.96 11.63
CA LEU A 137 32.04 -9.53 11.87
C LEU A 137 31.31 -9.01 13.11
N GLU A 138 30.06 -9.45 13.32
CA GLU A 138 29.26 -9.13 14.51
C GLU A 138 29.95 -9.62 15.79
N LYS A 139 30.42 -10.87 15.81
CA LYS A 139 31.13 -11.45 16.95
C LYS A 139 32.53 -10.81 17.21
N GLN A 140 33.13 -10.22 16.21
CA GLN A 140 34.40 -9.48 16.30
C GLN A 140 34.18 -7.97 16.55
N ASN A 141 32.96 -7.48 16.68
CA ASN A 141 32.60 -6.07 16.83
C ASN A 141 33.12 -5.17 15.69
N LYS A 142 33.27 -5.70 14.47
CA LYS A 142 33.70 -4.97 13.28
C LYS A 142 32.49 -4.28 12.60
N ASN A 143 31.94 -3.28 13.26
CA ASN A 143 30.66 -2.67 12.87
C ASN A 143 30.69 -1.99 11.50
N LYS A 144 31.83 -1.41 11.07
CA LYS A 144 31.93 -0.74 9.77
C LYS A 144 31.82 -1.74 8.61
N GLU A 145 32.58 -2.82 8.68
CA GLU A 145 32.57 -3.90 7.69
C GLU A 145 31.23 -4.64 7.69
N LEU A 146 30.67 -4.90 8.88
CA LEU A 146 29.38 -5.54 9.06
C LEU A 146 28.27 -4.79 8.31
N LYS A 147 28.24 -3.46 8.38
CA LYS A 147 27.26 -2.64 7.69
C LYS A 147 27.25 -2.90 6.17
N PHE A 148 28.41 -2.96 5.52
CA PHE A 148 28.51 -3.24 4.08
C PHE A 148 28.02 -4.65 3.74
N VAL A 149 28.32 -5.64 4.58
CA VAL A 149 27.86 -7.01 4.37
C VAL A 149 26.36 -7.13 4.58
N LEU A 150 25.80 -6.45 5.59
CA LEU A 150 24.36 -6.41 5.83
C LEU A 150 23.62 -5.71 4.68
N GLU A 151 24.18 -4.67 4.08
CA GLU A 151 23.60 -4.02 2.89
C GLU A 151 23.46 -5.01 1.72
N LYS A 152 24.53 -5.75 1.44
CA LYS A 152 24.52 -6.79 0.40
C LYS A 152 23.50 -7.88 0.71
N LEU A 153 23.49 -8.37 1.95
CA LEU A 153 22.52 -9.36 2.40
C LEU A 153 21.07 -8.87 2.26
N ALA A 154 20.79 -7.63 2.64
CA ALA A 154 19.45 -7.05 2.54
C ALA A 154 19.00 -6.89 1.07
N LYS A 155 19.91 -6.70 0.12
CA LYS A 155 19.63 -6.71 -1.32
C LYS A 155 19.33 -8.11 -1.86
N HIS A 156 20.08 -9.12 -1.42
CA HIS A 156 19.93 -10.51 -1.85
C HIS A 156 18.75 -11.23 -1.18
N ASP A 157 18.49 -10.93 0.08
CA ASP A 157 17.47 -11.60 0.90
C ASP A 157 16.40 -10.62 1.41
N ARG A 158 15.76 -9.93 0.46
CA ARG A 158 14.74 -8.91 0.75
C ARG A 158 13.59 -9.39 1.63
N LYS A 159 13.37 -10.71 1.69
CA LYS A 159 12.27 -11.32 2.46
C LYS A 159 12.67 -11.69 3.89
N ASN A 160 13.95 -11.58 4.25
CA ASN A 160 14.40 -11.94 5.60
C ASN A 160 14.28 -10.73 6.55
N PRO A 161 13.30 -10.74 7.48
CA PRO A 161 13.04 -9.59 8.34
C PRO A 161 14.17 -9.31 9.35
N GLU A 162 14.87 -10.35 9.81
CA GLU A 162 15.99 -10.17 10.76
C GLU A 162 17.17 -9.44 10.11
N ILE A 163 17.49 -9.77 8.85
CA ILE A 163 18.54 -9.08 8.09
C ILE A 163 18.14 -7.63 7.85
N ALA A 164 16.88 -7.40 7.45
CA ALA A 164 16.35 -6.06 7.25
C ALA A 164 16.41 -5.23 8.54
N LYS A 165 16.03 -5.82 9.69
CA LYS A 165 16.13 -5.20 11.02
C LYS A 165 17.59 -4.87 11.36
N LYS A 166 18.51 -5.83 11.26
CA LYS A 166 19.94 -5.62 11.59
C LYS A 166 20.56 -4.53 10.71
N TYR A 167 20.27 -4.55 9.41
CA TYR A 167 20.76 -3.53 8.49
C TYR A 167 20.19 -2.15 8.85
N ALA A 168 18.90 -2.05 9.04
CA ALA A 168 18.26 -0.80 9.42
C ALA A 168 18.86 -0.21 10.72
N MET A 169 19.04 -1.03 11.74
CA MET A 169 19.64 -0.61 13.00
C MET A 169 21.09 -0.13 12.83
N SER A 170 21.83 -0.70 11.87
CA SER A 170 23.22 -0.27 11.60
C SER A 170 23.35 1.06 10.87
N ILE A 171 22.25 1.56 10.25
CA ILE A 171 22.26 2.80 9.46
C ILE A 171 21.32 3.89 10.01
N ILE A 172 20.62 3.64 11.11
CA ILE A 172 19.54 4.53 11.57
C ILE A 172 20.03 5.94 11.91
N ASP A 173 21.24 6.07 12.41
CA ASP A 173 21.85 7.36 12.75
C ASP A 173 22.42 8.09 11.54
N GLU A 174 22.67 7.39 10.43
CA GLU A 174 23.28 7.95 9.22
C GLU A 174 22.25 8.22 8.11
N ASP A 175 21.34 7.27 7.88
CA ASP A 175 20.30 7.34 6.84
C ASP A 175 18.95 6.87 7.42
N LYS A 176 18.36 7.73 8.22
CA LYS A 176 17.09 7.46 8.89
C LYS A 176 15.94 7.08 7.94
N PRO A 177 15.69 7.76 6.79
CA PRO A 177 14.61 7.39 5.88
C PRO A 177 14.77 5.97 5.33
N LYS A 178 16.00 5.59 4.95
CA LYS A 178 16.31 4.26 4.46
C LYS A 178 16.14 3.21 5.56
N ALA A 179 16.64 3.48 6.76
CA ALA A 179 16.46 2.60 7.92
C ALA A 179 14.98 2.34 8.22
N ILE A 180 14.16 3.38 8.27
CA ILE A 180 12.71 3.25 8.51
C ILE A 180 12.03 2.44 7.42
N SER A 181 12.43 2.59 6.15
CA SER A 181 11.90 1.76 5.05
C SER A 181 12.15 0.27 5.29
N PHE A 182 13.38 -0.11 5.69
CA PHE A 182 13.70 -1.50 6.02
C PHE A 182 13.01 -2.00 7.29
N LEU A 183 12.87 -1.15 8.31
CA LEU A 183 12.12 -1.51 9.52
C LEU A 183 10.62 -1.74 9.24
N LYS A 184 10.00 -0.95 8.37
CA LYS A 184 8.61 -1.18 7.93
C LYS A 184 8.45 -2.52 7.23
N GLN A 185 9.38 -2.86 6.33
CA GLN A 185 9.38 -4.15 5.65
C GLN A 185 9.57 -5.31 6.63
N ALA A 186 10.48 -5.17 7.59
CA ALA A 186 10.71 -6.16 8.64
C ALA A 186 9.46 -6.32 9.51
N ALA A 187 8.81 -5.22 9.93
CA ALA A 187 7.59 -5.24 10.75
C ALA A 187 6.45 -6.01 10.08
N GLU A 188 6.19 -5.74 8.78
CA GLU A 188 5.17 -6.48 8.03
C GLU A 188 5.48 -7.99 7.95
N SER A 189 6.75 -8.33 7.77
CA SER A 189 7.18 -9.74 7.71
C SER A 189 7.09 -10.43 9.07
N PHE A 190 7.52 -9.76 10.15
CA PHE A 190 7.37 -10.26 11.52
C PHE A 190 5.91 -10.44 11.91
N ALA A 191 5.05 -9.49 11.57
CA ALA A 191 3.61 -9.61 11.81
C ALA A 191 3.01 -10.82 11.08
N ARG A 192 3.40 -11.08 9.83
CA ARG A 192 2.92 -12.22 9.01
C ARG A 192 3.44 -13.56 9.52
N SER A 193 4.72 -13.63 9.93
CA SER A 193 5.35 -14.84 10.47
C SER A 193 5.00 -15.10 11.93
N LYS A 194 4.23 -14.22 12.57
CA LYS A 194 3.86 -14.26 14.00
C LYS A 194 5.07 -14.13 14.95
N ASP A 195 6.13 -13.51 14.47
CA ASP A 195 7.29 -13.15 15.29
C ASP A 195 7.04 -11.80 15.98
N TYR A 196 6.19 -11.86 16.99
CA TYR A 196 5.73 -10.65 17.68
C TYR A 196 6.78 -10.03 18.58
N GLN A 197 7.75 -10.81 19.06
CA GLN A 197 8.83 -10.29 19.88
C GLN A 197 9.69 -9.29 19.09
N ASN A 198 10.11 -9.67 17.89
CA ASN A 198 10.87 -8.79 17.00
C ASN A 198 10.03 -7.59 16.51
N LEU A 199 8.72 -7.79 16.29
CA LEU A 199 7.82 -6.70 15.95
C LEU A 199 7.73 -5.67 17.08
N GLU A 200 7.52 -6.10 18.32
CA GLU A 200 7.39 -5.25 19.51
C GLU A 200 8.70 -4.49 19.80
N GLU A 201 9.85 -5.11 19.55
CA GLU A 201 11.17 -4.48 19.71
C GLU A 201 11.39 -3.27 18.78
N ILE A 202 10.98 -3.38 17.52
CA ILE A 202 11.17 -2.29 16.54
C ILE A 202 10.02 -1.26 16.56
N TRP A 203 8.92 -1.57 17.23
CA TRP A 203 7.71 -0.74 17.23
C TRP A 203 7.92 0.67 17.78
N PRO A 204 8.59 0.89 18.93
CA PRO A 204 8.88 2.23 19.44
C PRO A 204 9.71 3.07 18.46
N ILE A 205 10.64 2.45 17.74
CA ILE A 205 11.49 3.12 16.76
C ILE A 205 10.65 3.60 15.57
N LEU A 206 9.72 2.76 15.11
CA LEU A 206 8.80 3.11 14.02
C LEU A 206 7.85 4.24 14.43
N ILE A 207 7.32 4.22 15.64
CA ILE A 207 6.46 5.29 16.15
C ILE A 207 7.23 6.60 16.25
N SER A 208 8.37 6.62 16.94
CA SER A 208 9.13 7.86 17.17
C SER A 208 9.64 8.52 15.89
N ASN A 209 9.78 7.78 14.79
CA ASN A 209 10.32 8.30 13.54
C ASN A 209 9.32 8.35 12.38
N ASN A 210 8.11 7.78 12.52
CA ASN A 210 7.18 7.65 11.40
C ASN A 210 5.70 7.52 11.82
N PHE A 211 5.32 8.06 12.98
CA PHE A 211 3.94 7.95 13.49
C PHE A 211 2.87 8.51 12.54
N GLU A 212 3.24 9.41 11.62
CA GLU A 212 2.33 10.02 10.65
C GLU A 212 1.88 9.07 9.53
N ASP A 213 2.62 7.99 9.25
CA ASP A 213 2.25 7.01 8.21
C ASP A 213 1.14 6.06 8.68
N LEU A 214 -0.06 6.59 8.79
CA LEU A 214 -1.22 5.83 9.24
C LEU A 214 -1.50 4.61 8.37
N LEU A 215 -1.23 4.68 7.06
CA LEU A 215 -1.43 3.57 6.12
C LEU A 215 -0.54 2.37 6.46
N PHE A 216 0.68 2.62 6.92
CA PHE A 216 1.56 1.55 7.40
C PHE A 216 0.98 0.87 8.64
N PHE A 217 0.57 1.66 9.66
CA PHE A 217 0.00 1.11 10.89
C PHE A 217 -1.31 0.35 10.64
N GLU A 218 -2.15 0.81 9.73
CA GLU A 218 -3.36 0.09 9.31
C GLU A 218 -3.07 -1.23 8.59
N ARG A 219 -1.95 -1.33 7.85
CA ARG A 219 -1.54 -2.62 7.27
C ARG A 219 -1.17 -3.63 8.34
N ILE A 220 -0.40 -3.20 9.36
CA ILE A 220 -0.05 -4.06 10.50
C ILE A 220 -1.30 -4.47 11.28
N GLU A 221 -2.21 -3.53 11.55
CA GLU A 221 -3.51 -3.83 12.18
C GLU A 221 -4.28 -4.92 11.44
N ARG A 222 -4.41 -4.81 10.12
CA ARG A 222 -5.09 -5.83 9.30
C ARG A 222 -4.43 -7.21 9.39
N ILE A 223 -3.09 -7.26 9.41
CA ILE A 223 -2.36 -8.52 9.55
C ILE A 223 -2.63 -9.16 10.92
N LEU A 224 -2.56 -8.37 12.00
CA LEU A 224 -2.80 -8.87 13.36
C LEU A 224 -4.25 -9.33 13.56
N LEU A 225 -5.23 -8.61 13.01
CA LEU A 225 -6.64 -9.01 13.04
C LEU A 225 -6.88 -10.31 12.26
N ALA A 226 -6.24 -10.47 11.09
CA ALA A 226 -6.29 -11.71 10.32
C ALA A 226 -5.68 -12.89 11.10
N ASN A 227 -4.65 -12.64 11.89
CA ASN A 227 -4.01 -13.61 12.78
C ASN A 227 -4.79 -13.85 14.10
N ARG A 228 -5.89 -13.11 14.33
CA ARG A 228 -6.70 -13.11 15.58
C ARG A 228 -5.96 -12.60 16.82
N GLU A 229 -4.94 -11.77 16.65
CA GLU A 229 -4.07 -11.23 17.71
C GLU A 229 -4.57 -9.89 18.25
N ARG A 230 -5.82 -9.83 18.69
CA ARG A 230 -6.47 -8.60 19.18
C ARG A 230 -5.77 -7.98 20.38
N THR A 231 -5.35 -8.79 21.35
CA THR A 231 -4.66 -8.31 22.56
C THR A 231 -3.33 -7.64 22.20
N ARG A 232 -2.56 -8.24 21.29
CA ARG A 232 -1.30 -7.65 20.81
C ARG A 232 -1.54 -6.36 20.04
N LEU A 233 -2.57 -6.34 19.20
CA LEU A 233 -2.95 -5.11 18.50
C LEU A 233 -3.20 -3.97 19.49
N VAL A 234 -3.92 -4.22 20.57
CA VAL A 234 -4.18 -3.24 21.63
C VAL A 234 -2.87 -2.74 22.25
N VAL A 235 -1.93 -3.65 22.56
CA VAL A 235 -0.60 -3.29 23.09
C VAL A 235 0.17 -2.37 22.12
N LEU A 236 0.10 -2.64 20.82
CA LEU A 236 0.79 -1.82 19.81
C LEU A 236 0.09 -0.48 19.52
N LEU A 237 -1.23 -0.40 19.69
CA LEU A 237 -1.98 0.84 19.47
C LEU A 237 -1.81 1.85 20.63
N PHE A 238 -1.58 1.41 21.86
CA PHE A 238 -1.43 2.31 23.01
C PHE A 238 -0.27 3.32 22.84
N PRO A 239 0.97 2.92 22.50
CA PRO A 239 2.06 3.87 22.29
C PRO A 239 1.77 4.89 21.18
N LEU A 240 1.10 4.45 20.11
CA LEU A 240 0.71 5.34 19.01
C LEU A 240 -0.35 6.35 19.47
N MET A 241 -1.33 5.91 20.21
CA MET A 241 -2.32 6.79 20.85
C MET A 241 -1.66 7.80 21.80
N GLU A 242 -0.73 7.38 22.66
CA GLU A 242 0.00 8.27 23.57
C GLU A 242 0.82 9.33 22.80
N THR A 243 1.39 8.97 21.64
CA THR A 243 2.11 9.93 20.79
C THR A 243 1.19 11.05 20.34
N TYR A 244 -0.01 10.73 19.83
CA TYR A 244 -0.97 11.75 19.41
C TYR A 244 -1.55 12.54 20.57
N LYS A 245 -1.73 11.92 21.73
CA LYS A 245 -2.14 12.60 22.96
C LYS A 245 -1.11 13.64 23.40
N ASN A 246 0.18 13.30 23.35
CA ASN A 246 1.26 14.23 23.69
C ASN A 246 1.39 15.40 22.70
N LEU A 247 0.93 15.20 21.45
CA LEU A 247 0.84 16.24 20.43
C LEU A 247 -0.47 17.06 20.52
N GLU A 248 -1.33 16.76 21.50
CA GLU A 248 -2.65 17.38 21.67
C GLU A 248 -3.58 17.19 20.45
N ASP A 249 -3.28 16.22 19.57
CA ASP A 249 -4.16 15.81 18.47
C ASP A 249 -5.26 14.89 19.01
N TYR A 250 -6.29 15.53 19.59
CA TYR A 250 -7.37 14.78 20.23
C TYR A 250 -8.23 14.01 19.24
N ASP A 251 -8.29 14.41 17.98
CA ASP A 251 -9.02 13.67 16.95
C ASP A 251 -8.40 12.32 16.70
N LYS A 252 -7.09 12.28 16.49
CA LYS A 252 -6.37 11.02 16.30
C LYS A 252 -6.28 10.21 17.60
N THR A 253 -6.12 10.87 18.74
CA THR A 253 -6.16 10.22 20.07
C THR A 253 -7.48 9.46 20.24
N ILE A 254 -8.62 10.10 19.99
CA ILE A 254 -9.95 9.49 20.06
C ILE A 254 -10.09 8.36 19.03
N HIS A 255 -9.58 8.55 17.81
CA HIS A 255 -9.60 7.54 16.78
C HIS A 255 -8.90 6.25 17.23
N PHE A 256 -7.69 6.35 17.77
CA PHE A 256 -6.96 5.17 18.26
C PHE A 256 -7.60 4.56 19.51
N LEU A 257 -8.14 5.37 20.41
CA LEU A 257 -8.90 4.86 21.57
C LEU A 257 -10.14 4.09 21.16
N LYS A 258 -10.85 4.52 20.11
CA LYS A 258 -11.97 3.76 19.54
C LYS A 258 -11.50 2.42 18.98
N LYS A 259 -10.39 2.38 18.22
CA LYS A 259 -9.80 1.13 17.74
C LYS A 259 -9.39 0.19 18.88
N ILE A 260 -8.80 0.71 19.95
CA ILE A 260 -8.47 -0.05 21.17
C ILE A 260 -9.74 -0.64 21.78
N LEU A 261 -10.79 0.16 21.94
CA LEU A 261 -12.06 -0.26 22.52
C LEU A 261 -12.89 -1.18 21.62
N ASP A 262 -12.69 -1.15 20.32
CA ASP A 262 -13.27 -2.15 19.38
C ASP A 262 -12.67 -3.54 19.60
N ASN A 263 -11.42 -3.62 20.05
CA ASN A 263 -10.71 -4.87 20.31
C ASN A 263 -10.75 -5.30 21.78
N GLU A 264 -10.84 -4.33 22.71
CA GLU A 264 -10.95 -4.55 24.16
C GLU A 264 -12.06 -3.68 24.76
N PRO A 265 -13.35 -4.01 24.54
CA PRO A 265 -14.50 -3.16 24.90
C PRO A 265 -14.63 -2.89 26.41
N LEU A 266 -14.09 -3.77 27.25
CA LEU A 266 -14.20 -3.70 28.70
C LEU A 266 -13.03 -2.99 29.36
N SER A 267 -12.03 -2.50 28.60
CA SER A 267 -10.83 -1.85 29.14
C SER A 267 -11.16 -0.57 29.91
N PRO A 268 -11.06 -0.54 31.25
CA PRO A 268 -11.34 0.66 32.03
C PRO A 268 -10.32 1.78 31.73
N LYS A 269 -9.06 1.39 31.46
CA LYS A 269 -7.99 2.32 31.09
C LYS A 269 -8.35 3.08 29.80
N ALA A 270 -8.73 2.35 28.74
CA ALA A 270 -9.06 2.97 27.45
C ALA A 270 -10.34 3.83 27.54
N ARG A 271 -11.35 3.40 28.30
CA ARG A 271 -12.57 4.21 28.54
C ARG A 271 -12.26 5.53 29.27
N ASN A 272 -11.44 5.47 30.30
CA ASN A 272 -11.04 6.67 31.04
C ASN A 272 -10.21 7.63 30.20
N GLU A 273 -9.27 7.10 29.39
CA GLU A 273 -8.52 7.93 28.45
C GLU A 273 -9.43 8.56 27.37
N LEU A 274 -10.43 7.83 26.89
CA LEU A 274 -11.41 8.37 25.94
C LEU A 274 -12.22 9.52 26.55
N ILE A 275 -12.66 9.38 27.80
CA ILE A 275 -13.35 10.46 28.52
C ILE A 275 -12.44 11.69 28.68
N ARG A 276 -11.15 11.47 29.01
CA ARG A 276 -10.17 12.57 29.12
C ARG A 276 -9.95 13.25 27.77
N ALA A 277 -9.79 12.48 26.70
CA ALA A 277 -9.61 13.01 25.36
C ALA A 277 -10.83 13.82 24.90
N TYR A 278 -12.05 13.36 25.19
CA TYR A 278 -13.26 14.13 24.92
C TYR A 278 -13.33 15.41 25.76
N LYS A 279 -12.96 15.36 27.04
CA LYS A 279 -12.91 16.56 27.91
C LYS A 279 -11.94 17.60 27.35
N SER A 280 -10.78 17.19 26.89
CA SER A 280 -9.80 18.10 26.30
C SER A 280 -10.25 18.64 24.95
N LYS A 281 -10.78 17.77 24.07
CA LYS A 281 -11.25 18.17 22.73
C LYS A 281 -12.41 19.19 22.78
N TYR A 282 -13.34 18.98 23.70
CA TYR A 282 -14.56 19.79 23.82
C TYR A 282 -14.50 20.73 25.03
N ALA A 283 -13.30 21.13 25.45
CA ALA A 283 -13.15 22.10 26.53
C ALA A 283 -13.93 23.39 26.22
N GLY A 284 -14.76 23.83 27.15
CA GLY A 284 -15.61 25.02 26.97
C GLY A 284 -17.01 24.75 26.41
N HIS A 285 -17.33 23.49 26.05
CA HIS A 285 -18.68 23.12 25.61
C HIS A 285 -19.69 23.25 26.78
N SER A 286 -20.83 23.89 26.54
CA SER A 286 -21.83 24.26 27.55
C SER A 286 -22.40 23.08 28.37
N LEU A 287 -22.54 21.90 27.76
CA LEU A 287 -23.14 20.70 28.37
C LEU A 287 -22.20 19.48 28.35
N LEU A 288 -20.88 19.70 28.39
CA LEU A 288 -19.92 18.60 28.26
C LEU A 288 -20.08 17.53 29.34
N ASP A 289 -20.15 17.95 30.62
CA ASP A 289 -20.23 17.00 31.74
C ASP A 289 -21.58 16.27 31.76
N GLU A 290 -22.68 16.93 31.40
CA GLU A 290 -23.99 16.32 31.24
C GLU A 290 -23.99 15.26 30.16
N PHE A 291 -23.45 15.56 28.98
CA PHE A 291 -23.39 14.60 27.89
C PHE A 291 -22.43 13.42 28.16
N LEU A 292 -21.33 13.66 28.86
CA LEU A 292 -20.47 12.58 29.35
C LEU A 292 -21.22 11.66 30.34
N LYS A 293 -21.99 12.24 31.27
CA LYS A 293 -22.79 11.47 32.21
C LYS A 293 -23.91 10.69 31.51
N MET A 294 -24.63 11.31 30.57
CA MET A 294 -25.72 10.68 29.79
C MET A 294 -25.21 9.55 28.90
N SER A 295 -23.97 9.65 28.42
CA SER A 295 -23.36 8.65 27.54
C SER A 295 -22.99 7.35 28.24
N GLU A 296 -22.82 7.39 29.57
CA GLU A 296 -22.35 6.26 30.38
C GLU A 296 -21.01 5.65 29.90
N LEU A 297 -20.12 6.45 29.30
CA LEU A 297 -18.84 5.99 28.74
C LEU A 297 -17.98 5.21 29.76
N GLY A 298 -18.01 5.60 31.04
CA GLY A 298 -17.29 4.92 32.10
C GLY A 298 -17.94 3.61 32.61
N ASN A 299 -19.18 3.35 32.22
CA ASN A 299 -19.92 2.16 32.66
C ASN A 299 -19.56 0.93 31.82
N THR A 300 -18.72 0.03 32.37
CA THR A 300 -18.27 -1.18 31.67
C THR A 300 -19.39 -2.19 31.40
N LYS A 301 -20.54 -2.07 32.05
CA LYS A 301 -21.72 -2.91 31.80
C LYS A 301 -22.48 -2.50 30.53
N LYS A 302 -22.23 -1.30 30.02
CA LYS A 302 -22.85 -0.80 28.79
C LYS A 302 -21.98 -1.06 27.57
N PRO A 303 -22.56 -1.40 26.40
CA PRO A 303 -21.83 -1.57 25.15
C PRO A 303 -21.12 -0.26 24.78
N ILE A 304 -19.80 -0.30 24.66
CA ILE A 304 -18.98 0.91 24.44
C ILE A 304 -19.37 1.66 23.16
N LYS A 305 -19.68 0.94 22.08
CA LYS A 305 -20.11 1.55 20.82
C LYS A 305 -21.37 2.39 20.98
N ALA A 306 -22.35 1.89 21.73
CA ALA A 306 -23.56 2.64 22.02
C ALA A 306 -23.28 3.90 22.85
N CYS A 307 -22.38 3.80 23.85
CA CYS A 307 -21.97 4.94 24.68
C CYS A 307 -21.26 6.01 23.82
N ILE A 308 -20.32 5.62 22.95
CA ILE A 308 -19.61 6.52 22.03
C ILE A 308 -20.60 7.20 21.08
N THR A 309 -21.47 6.42 20.43
CA THR A 309 -22.47 6.96 19.49
C THR A 309 -23.42 7.95 20.21
N ASN A 310 -23.83 7.63 21.43
CA ASN A 310 -24.68 8.52 22.22
C ASN A 310 -23.97 9.83 22.54
N PHE A 311 -22.72 9.78 23.02
CA PHE A 311 -21.95 10.98 23.30
C PHE A 311 -21.74 11.83 22.03
N GLU A 312 -21.25 11.23 20.97
CA GLU A 312 -20.91 11.95 19.71
C GLU A 312 -22.15 12.54 19.02
N ARG A 313 -23.30 11.91 19.17
CA ARG A 313 -24.57 12.47 18.72
C ARG A 313 -24.98 13.70 19.52
N ASN A 314 -24.77 13.69 20.83
CA ASN A 314 -25.26 14.74 21.71
C ASN A 314 -24.28 15.93 21.79
N ILE A 315 -22.98 15.70 21.73
CA ILE A 315 -21.95 16.75 21.88
C ILE A 315 -21.98 17.81 20.76
N VAL A 316 -22.67 17.55 19.68
CA VAL A 316 -22.83 18.51 18.58
C VAL A 316 -23.88 19.60 18.90
N PHE A 317 -24.69 19.43 19.95
CA PHE A 317 -25.62 20.44 20.41
C PHE A 317 -24.90 21.45 21.31
N ASP A 318 -24.38 22.52 20.69
CA ASP A 318 -23.74 23.61 21.41
C ASP A 318 -24.17 24.95 20.86
N THR A 319 -23.95 26.00 21.61
CA THR A 319 -24.25 27.39 21.22
C THR A 319 -23.52 27.72 19.90
N ASN A 320 -24.23 28.40 18.99
CA ASN A 320 -23.79 28.70 17.63
C ASN A 320 -23.62 27.51 16.66
N ASN A 321 -24.03 26.28 17.06
CA ASN A 321 -24.13 25.16 16.16
C ASN A 321 -25.50 25.13 15.45
N TYR A 322 -25.56 24.35 14.35
CA TYR A 322 -26.72 24.31 13.48
C TYR A 322 -27.44 22.98 13.58
N VAL A 323 -28.76 23.05 13.47
CA VAL A 323 -29.65 21.90 13.55
C VAL A 323 -30.73 21.98 12.46
N MET A 324 -31.25 20.83 12.04
CA MET A 324 -32.38 20.72 11.12
C MET A 324 -33.61 20.21 11.86
N HIS A 325 -34.69 20.92 11.78
CA HIS A 325 -36.01 20.44 12.18
C HIS A 325 -36.86 20.12 10.96
N ARG A 326 -37.62 19.01 11.02
CA ARG A 326 -38.42 18.55 9.86
C ARG A 326 -39.36 19.61 9.27
N ASN A 327 -40.00 20.40 10.13
CA ASN A 327 -41.02 21.36 9.73
C ASN A 327 -40.52 22.81 9.67
N TRP A 328 -39.49 23.17 10.46
CA TRP A 328 -39.00 24.56 10.58
C TRP A 328 -37.71 24.81 9.83
N GLY A 329 -37.14 23.78 9.22
CA GLY A 329 -35.91 23.88 8.44
C GLY A 329 -34.65 24.00 9.33
N VAL A 330 -33.65 24.71 8.81
CA VAL A 330 -32.39 24.96 9.51
C VAL A 330 -32.61 25.94 10.64
N GLY A 331 -31.94 25.71 11.76
CA GLY A 331 -31.91 26.64 12.87
C GLY A 331 -30.53 26.69 13.51
N LYS A 332 -30.21 27.87 14.08
CA LYS A 332 -28.98 28.13 14.84
C LYS A 332 -29.29 28.09 16.34
N ILE A 333 -28.51 27.36 17.11
CA ILE A 333 -28.67 27.30 18.56
C ILE A 333 -28.17 28.61 19.16
N LYS A 334 -29.06 29.41 19.76
CA LYS A 334 -28.73 30.70 20.39
C LYS A 334 -28.18 30.54 21.79
N SER A 335 -28.82 29.69 22.56
CA SER A 335 -28.43 29.47 23.95
C SER A 335 -28.82 28.08 24.45
N ILE A 336 -28.08 27.59 25.41
CA ILE A 336 -28.31 26.31 26.07
C ILE A 336 -28.18 26.56 27.59
N SER A 337 -29.10 26.01 28.37
CA SER A 337 -29.05 26.06 29.83
C SER A 337 -29.39 24.69 30.40
N SER A 338 -28.44 24.11 31.14
CA SER A 338 -28.66 22.89 31.93
C SER A 338 -29.60 23.12 33.11
N GLU A 339 -29.51 24.29 33.72
CA GLU A 339 -30.35 24.65 34.89
C GLU A 339 -31.83 24.70 34.53
N SER A 340 -32.17 25.24 33.38
CA SER A 340 -33.54 25.34 32.89
C SER A 340 -33.98 24.22 31.94
N ASP A 341 -33.15 23.19 31.79
CA ASP A 341 -33.34 22.08 30.82
C ASP A 341 -33.82 22.58 29.44
N SER A 342 -33.14 23.57 28.86
CA SER A 342 -33.64 24.21 27.67
C SER A 342 -32.58 24.58 26.66
N ILE A 343 -32.95 24.43 25.39
CA ILE A 343 -32.21 24.88 24.20
C ILE A 343 -33.10 25.87 23.46
N VAL A 344 -32.58 27.04 23.14
CA VAL A 344 -33.26 28.05 22.32
C VAL A 344 -32.65 28.01 20.91
N VAL A 345 -33.46 27.77 19.90
CA VAL A 345 -33.05 27.64 18.51
C VAL A 345 -33.77 28.68 17.66
N ASP A 346 -32.99 29.36 16.84
CA ASP A 346 -33.49 30.34 15.88
C ASP A 346 -33.66 29.68 14.51
N PHE A 347 -34.86 29.18 14.22
CA PHE A 347 -35.19 28.59 12.95
C PHE A 347 -35.68 29.63 11.94
N VAL A 348 -35.44 29.41 10.63
CA VAL A 348 -35.97 30.23 9.55
C VAL A 348 -37.48 30.38 9.66
N GLY A 349 -38.20 29.30 9.92
CA GLY A 349 -39.67 29.29 10.03
C GLY A 349 -40.22 29.61 11.43
N LYS A 350 -39.36 29.68 12.47
CA LYS A 350 -39.76 29.90 13.84
C LYS A 350 -38.62 30.42 14.70
N PRO A 351 -38.42 31.74 14.79
CA PRO A 351 -37.36 32.32 15.61
C PRO A 351 -37.57 32.08 17.10
N ASP A 352 -36.51 32.09 17.88
CA ASP A 352 -36.47 31.97 19.34
C ASP A 352 -37.26 30.77 19.91
N HIS A 353 -37.25 29.65 19.20
CA HIS A 353 -38.00 28.48 19.63
C HIS A 353 -37.29 27.74 20.77
N LYS A 354 -38.01 27.62 21.92
CA LYS A 354 -37.51 26.94 23.12
C LYS A 354 -37.94 25.47 23.13
N LEU A 355 -36.98 24.58 23.36
CA LEU A 355 -37.15 23.11 23.46
C LEU A 355 -36.46 22.63 24.76
N SER A 356 -36.93 21.52 25.36
CA SER A 356 -36.12 20.81 26.34
C SER A 356 -34.91 20.14 25.67
N ILE A 357 -33.82 19.91 26.40
CA ILE A 357 -32.63 19.24 25.90
C ILE A 357 -33.00 17.87 25.30
N GLN A 358 -33.82 17.11 26.03
CA GLN A 358 -34.28 15.79 25.56
C GLN A 358 -35.10 15.87 24.26
N MET A 359 -35.98 16.86 24.15
CA MET A 359 -36.79 17.08 22.94
C MET A 359 -35.90 17.50 21.76
N ALA A 360 -34.92 18.37 21.98
CA ALA A 360 -33.96 18.77 20.97
C ALA A 360 -33.17 17.56 20.43
N ILE A 361 -32.60 16.72 21.30
CA ILE A 361 -31.83 15.52 20.94
C ILE A 361 -32.68 14.53 20.10
N THR A 362 -33.98 14.45 20.36
CA THR A 362 -34.87 13.49 19.68
C THR A 362 -35.45 14.03 18.37
N SER A 363 -35.71 15.33 18.29
CA SER A 363 -36.43 15.94 17.15
C SER A 363 -35.52 16.71 16.17
N LEU A 364 -34.33 17.09 16.59
CA LEU A 364 -33.41 17.85 15.78
C LEU A 364 -32.27 16.97 15.23
N LYS A 365 -31.94 17.18 13.96
CA LYS A 365 -30.77 16.58 13.33
C LYS A 365 -29.63 17.61 13.31
N PRO A 366 -28.49 17.35 13.97
CA PRO A 366 -27.35 18.27 13.90
C PRO A 366 -26.82 18.40 12.48
N LEU A 367 -26.40 19.59 12.11
CA LEU A 367 -25.74 19.89 10.84
C LEU A 367 -24.31 20.35 11.09
N LYS A 368 -23.38 19.92 10.24
CA LYS A 368 -22.03 20.46 10.21
C LYS A 368 -22.08 21.91 9.69
N LYS A 369 -21.10 22.73 10.10
CA LYS A 369 -21.04 24.15 9.66
C LYS A 369 -20.86 24.31 8.15
N ASP A 370 -20.21 23.35 7.50
CA ASP A 370 -19.97 23.29 6.06
C ASP A 370 -21.13 22.68 5.26
N HIS A 371 -22.19 22.22 5.91
CA HIS A 371 -23.34 21.63 5.25
C HIS A 371 -24.06 22.66 4.37
N ILE A 372 -24.44 22.27 3.14
CA ILE A 372 -25.07 23.16 2.16
C ILE A 372 -26.31 23.89 2.72
N TRP A 373 -27.12 23.24 3.57
CA TRP A 373 -28.30 23.88 4.17
C TRP A 373 -27.93 24.92 5.24
N VAL A 374 -26.78 24.80 5.88
CA VAL A 374 -26.23 25.84 6.78
C VAL A 374 -25.76 27.03 5.94
N LYS A 375 -25.07 26.78 4.83
CA LYS A 375 -24.67 27.82 3.87
C LYS A 375 -25.91 28.53 3.28
N LEU A 376 -26.98 27.79 2.99
CA LEU A 376 -28.25 28.39 2.55
C LEU A 376 -28.90 29.26 3.65
N TYR A 377 -28.75 28.90 4.92
CA TYR A 377 -29.24 29.70 6.05
C TYR A 377 -28.42 31.00 6.23
N GLU A 378 -27.10 30.93 6.15
CA GLU A 378 -26.19 32.07 6.37
C GLU A 378 -26.09 32.98 5.11
N THR A 379 -25.99 32.41 3.92
CA THR A 379 -25.76 33.11 2.64
C THR A 379 -26.72 32.66 1.56
N PRO A 380 -28.05 32.91 1.71
CA PRO A 380 -29.07 32.38 0.80
C PRO A 380 -28.85 32.81 -0.67
N ASN A 381 -28.41 34.04 -0.91
CA ASN A 381 -28.21 34.56 -2.26
C ASN A 381 -27.07 33.84 -3.01
N GLU A 382 -26.03 33.44 -2.31
CA GLU A 382 -24.89 32.71 -2.88
C GLU A 382 -25.32 31.31 -3.33
N ILE A 383 -26.02 30.58 -2.47
CA ILE A 383 -26.49 29.23 -2.80
C ILE A 383 -27.56 29.23 -3.89
N HIS A 384 -28.44 30.24 -3.93
CA HIS A 384 -29.42 30.39 -5.02
C HIS A 384 -28.71 30.68 -6.36
N ARG A 385 -27.67 31.49 -6.37
CA ARG A 385 -26.86 31.73 -7.58
C ARG A 385 -26.14 30.44 -8.02
N MET A 386 -25.52 29.72 -7.09
CA MET A 386 -24.88 28.44 -7.37
C MET A 386 -25.86 27.43 -7.98
N PHE A 387 -27.08 27.35 -7.44
CA PHE A 387 -28.15 26.49 -7.98
C PHE A 387 -28.53 26.85 -9.43
N GLN A 388 -28.51 28.13 -9.80
CA GLN A 388 -28.89 28.60 -11.14
C GLN A 388 -27.75 28.53 -12.14
N ASP A 389 -26.56 28.96 -11.76
CA ASP A 389 -25.44 29.25 -12.66
C ASP A 389 -24.35 28.19 -12.60
N ASP A 390 -24.16 27.54 -11.45
CA ASP A 390 -23.08 26.57 -11.23
C ASP A 390 -23.60 25.25 -10.59
N VAL A 391 -24.36 24.55 -11.41
CA VAL A 391 -25.05 23.32 -10.99
C VAL A 391 -24.08 22.24 -10.53
N SER A 392 -22.88 22.15 -11.12
CA SER A 392 -21.86 21.15 -10.75
C SER A 392 -21.37 21.37 -9.33
N ASN A 393 -21.01 22.59 -8.97
CA ASN A 393 -20.59 22.90 -7.60
C ASN A 393 -21.76 22.77 -6.61
N PHE A 394 -22.98 23.15 -6.99
CA PHE A 394 -24.16 22.95 -6.15
C PHE A 394 -24.37 21.48 -5.79
N ILE A 395 -24.32 20.58 -6.78
CA ILE A 395 -24.47 19.14 -6.54
C ILE A 395 -23.28 18.56 -5.78
N ALA A 396 -22.05 19.02 -6.05
CA ALA A 396 -20.87 18.62 -5.30
C ALA A 396 -21.01 18.96 -3.80
N GLU A 397 -21.44 20.18 -3.47
CA GLU A 397 -21.72 20.61 -2.10
C GLU A 397 -22.87 19.82 -1.45
N LEU A 398 -23.91 19.51 -2.22
CA LEU A 398 -25.02 18.71 -1.75
C LEU A 398 -24.57 17.27 -1.43
N LEU A 399 -23.79 16.65 -2.30
CA LEU A 399 -23.26 15.30 -2.11
C LEU A 399 -22.30 15.25 -0.91
N THR A 400 -21.37 16.20 -0.80
CA THR A 400 -20.43 16.27 0.33
C THR A 400 -21.14 16.47 1.66
N SER A 401 -22.26 17.15 1.66
CA SER A 401 -23.12 17.31 2.83
C SER A 401 -23.89 16.04 3.22
N HIS A 402 -23.95 15.04 2.33
CA HIS A 402 -24.69 13.77 2.50
C HIS A 402 -23.76 12.55 2.30
N ASP A 403 -22.61 12.55 2.97
CA ASP A 403 -21.65 11.43 2.97
C ASP A 403 -21.15 11.03 1.56
N ASN A 404 -21.05 12.01 0.67
CA ASN A 404 -20.56 11.89 -0.72
C ASN A 404 -21.40 11.03 -1.66
N THR A 405 -22.61 10.61 -1.26
CA THR A 405 -23.45 9.72 -2.07
C THR A 405 -24.93 10.01 -1.84
N MET A 406 -25.69 10.18 -2.92
CA MET A 406 -27.14 10.33 -2.86
C MET A 406 -27.80 9.64 -4.05
N THR A 407 -29.04 9.15 -3.84
CA THR A 407 -29.86 8.72 -4.97
C THR A 407 -30.52 9.92 -5.67
N LEU A 408 -30.88 9.73 -6.92
CA LEU A 408 -31.62 10.77 -7.66
C LEU A 408 -32.90 11.21 -6.93
N ASN A 409 -33.61 10.26 -6.29
CA ASN A 409 -34.81 10.54 -5.51
C ASN A 409 -34.48 11.38 -4.25
N ASP A 410 -33.36 11.12 -3.59
CA ASP A 410 -32.94 11.92 -2.43
C ASP A 410 -32.60 13.35 -2.86
N ILE A 411 -31.84 13.51 -3.95
CA ILE A 411 -31.49 14.84 -4.50
C ILE A 411 -32.79 15.59 -4.87
N LYS A 412 -33.72 14.92 -5.52
CA LYS A 412 -35.01 15.48 -5.87
C LYS A 412 -35.81 15.95 -4.64
N SER A 413 -35.85 15.13 -3.59
CA SER A 413 -36.55 15.46 -2.34
C SER A 413 -35.93 16.63 -1.60
N GLU A 414 -34.59 16.79 -1.68
CA GLU A 414 -33.87 17.90 -1.05
C GLU A 414 -34.06 19.23 -1.81
N ILE A 415 -34.24 19.19 -3.13
CA ILE A 415 -34.37 20.39 -3.98
C ILE A 415 -35.83 20.87 -4.10
N ILE A 416 -36.80 19.94 -4.23
CA ILE A 416 -38.19 20.30 -4.32
C ILE A 416 -38.68 20.91 -3.01
N GLY A 417 -39.32 22.04 -3.09
CA GLY A 417 -39.81 22.82 -1.95
C GLY A 417 -38.83 23.88 -1.45
N ARG A 418 -37.50 23.74 -1.74
CA ARG A 418 -36.49 24.75 -1.39
C ARG A 418 -36.13 25.63 -2.57
N PHE A 419 -35.84 25.06 -3.73
CA PHE A 419 -35.40 25.78 -4.93
C PHE A 419 -36.43 25.72 -6.06
N VAL A 420 -37.16 24.61 -6.15
CA VAL A 420 -38.12 24.32 -7.22
C VAL A 420 -39.46 24.02 -6.59
N LYS A 421 -40.53 24.67 -7.10
CA LYS A 421 -41.89 24.51 -6.56
C LYS A 421 -42.67 23.38 -7.21
N LYS A 422 -42.44 23.12 -8.51
CA LYS A 422 -43.18 22.14 -9.30
C LYS A 422 -42.27 21.03 -9.83
N THR A 423 -42.83 19.85 -9.98
CA THR A 423 -42.10 18.68 -10.53
C THR A 423 -41.65 18.89 -11.98
N GLU A 424 -42.41 19.68 -12.77
CA GLU A 424 -42.06 20.02 -14.15
C GLU A 424 -40.78 20.87 -14.24
N ASP A 425 -40.62 21.81 -13.32
CA ASP A 425 -39.42 22.66 -13.23
C ASP A 425 -38.21 21.85 -12.80
N TRP A 426 -38.40 20.84 -11.94
CA TRP A 426 -37.36 19.87 -11.59
C TRP A 426 -36.85 19.15 -12.84
N THR A 427 -37.74 18.64 -13.71
CA THR A 427 -37.31 17.88 -14.88
C THR A 427 -36.46 18.73 -15.83
N LYS A 428 -36.85 19.99 -16.05
CA LYS A 428 -36.08 20.93 -16.87
C LYS A 428 -34.69 21.22 -16.26
N TRP A 429 -34.66 21.51 -14.96
CA TRP A 429 -33.42 21.79 -14.25
C TRP A 429 -32.50 20.56 -14.22
N TRP A 430 -33.06 19.38 -13.95
CA TRP A 430 -32.28 18.14 -13.90
C TRP A 430 -31.68 17.77 -15.25
N ASN A 431 -32.36 17.97 -16.35
CA ASN A 431 -31.81 17.70 -17.68
C ASN A 431 -30.57 18.60 -17.95
N LYS A 432 -30.60 19.87 -17.55
CA LYS A 432 -29.45 20.78 -17.61
C LYS A 432 -28.34 20.30 -16.65
N ALA A 433 -28.69 19.95 -15.41
CA ALA A 433 -27.79 19.47 -14.39
C ALA A 433 -27.02 18.23 -14.85
N LYS A 434 -27.73 17.23 -15.38
CA LYS A 434 -27.14 15.96 -15.83
C LYS A 434 -26.05 16.15 -16.88
N LEU A 435 -26.20 17.10 -17.79
CA LEU A 435 -25.18 17.41 -18.79
C LEU A 435 -23.93 18.03 -18.15
N ALA A 436 -24.11 18.97 -17.20
CA ALA A 436 -23.00 19.57 -16.47
C ALA A 436 -22.25 18.53 -15.60
N LEU A 437 -23.00 17.65 -14.90
CA LEU A 437 -22.43 16.63 -14.02
C LEU A 437 -21.64 15.57 -14.78
N LYS A 438 -22.02 15.21 -16.00
CA LYS A 438 -21.24 14.29 -16.85
C LYS A 438 -19.84 14.81 -17.16
N LYS A 439 -19.69 16.14 -17.25
CA LYS A 439 -18.40 16.80 -17.55
C LYS A 439 -17.55 17.06 -16.32
N ASP A 440 -18.11 16.95 -15.11
CA ASP A 440 -17.37 17.22 -13.87
C ASP A 440 -16.64 15.96 -13.38
N PRO A 441 -15.28 15.97 -13.38
CA PRO A 441 -14.48 14.80 -12.98
C PRO A 441 -14.68 14.38 -11.52
N ARG A 442 -15.23 15.28 -10.68
CA ARG A 442 -15.52 15.03 -9.26
C ARG A 442 -16.78 14.22 -9.06
N ILE A 443 -17.66 14.16 -10.06
CA ILE A 443 -18.97 13.50 -9.96
C ILE A 443 -18.94 12.17 -10.71
N GLY A 444 -19.44 11.11 -10.09
CA GLY A 444 -19.56 9.78 -10.67
C GLY A 444 -20.98 9.24 -10.60
N PHE A 445 -21.34 8.40 -11.56
CA PHE A 445 -22.58 7.63 -11.53
C PHE A 445 -22.24 6.17 -11.20
N ASN A 446 -22.90 5.59 -10.19
CA ASN A 446 -22.61 4.22 -9.77
C ASN A 446 -23.06 3.22 -10.86
N PRO A 447 -22.13 2.44 -11.47
CA PRO A 447 -22.50 1.52 -12.56
C PRO A 447 -23.41 0.37 -12.11
N LYS A 448 -23.40 0.04 -10.82
CA LYS A 448 -24.24 -1.03 -10.24
C LYS A 448 -25.61 -0.55 -9.79
N LYS A 449 -25.73 0.75 -9.50
CA LYS A 449 -26.97 1.41 -9.05
C LYS A 449 -27.15 2.70 -9.87
N LYS A 450 -27.82 2.57 -11.01
CA LYS A 450 -27.98 3.65 -12.02
C LYS A 450 -28.52 4.98 -11.48
N ASP A 451 -29.18 4.96 -10.31
CA ASP A 451 -29.78 6.15 -9.70
C ASP A 451 -28.91 6.78 -8.61
N GLU A 452 -27.70 6.22 -8.34
CA GLU A 452 -26.82 6.69 -7.27
C GLU A 452 -25.69 7.57 -7.85
N ILE A 453 -25.58 8.79 -7.33
CA ILE A 453 -24.60 9.80 -7.73
C ILE A 453 -23.60 9.94 -6.59
N VAL A 454 -22.31 9.96 -6.91
CA VAL A 454 -21.21 9.92 -5.95
C VAL A 454 -20.25 11.07 -6.18
N PHE A 455 -19.83 11.73 -5.12
CA PHE A 455 -18.71 12.67 -5.14
C PHE A 455 -17.40 11.88 -4.97
N ARG A 456 -16.50 11.98 -5.95
CA ARG A 456 -15.25 11.21 -6.00
C ARG A 456 -14.16 11.88 -5.19
N GLN A 457 -13.51 11.15 -4.31
CA GLN A 457 -12.35 11.65 -3.56
C GLN A 457 -11.14 11.92 -4.47
N LYS A 458 -10.99 11.16 -5.56
CA LYS A 458 -10.03 11.41 -6.62
C LYS A 458 -10.81 11.72 -7.88
N PRO A 459 -10.69 12.94 -8.41
CA PRO A 459 -11.31 13.28 -9.69
C PRO A 459 -10.80 12.35 -10.79
N ILE A 460 -11.72 11.82 -11.57
CA ILE A 460 -11.43 10.97 -12.74
C ILE A 460 -12.00 11.71 -13.93
N SER A 461 -11.19 12.00 -14.93
CA SER A 461 -11.69 12.64 -16.14
C SER A 461 -12.69 11.73 -16.85
N LEU A 462 -13.63 12.33 -17.57
CA LEU A 462 -14.60 11.54 -18.34
C LEU A 462 -13.90 10.63 -19.36
N THR A 463 -12.76 11.09 -19.89
CA THR A 463 -11.90 10.31 -20.78
C THR A 463 -11.34 9.07 -20.09
N GLU A 464 -10.78 9.23 -18.89
CA GLU A 464 -10.26 8.08 -18.10
C GLU A 464 -11.38 7.10 -17.78
N GLU A 465 -12.56 7.58 -17.36
CA GLU A 465 -13.70 6.74 -17.05
C GLU A 465 -14.21 5.95 -18.27
N LEU A 466 -14.30 6.63 -19.43
CA LEU A 466 -14.71 5.97 -20.68
C LEU A 466 -13.66 4.97 -21.16
N THR A 467 -12.37 5.28 -20.98
CA THR A 467 -11.26 4.37 -21.31
C THR A 467 -11.31 3.11 -20.43
N GLU A 468 -11.50 3.25 -19.13
CA GLU A 468 -11.66 2.10 -18.22
C GLU A 468 -12.88 1.24 -18.58
N LYS A 469 -14.03 1.88 -18.88
CA LYS A 469 -15.24 1.18 -19.32
C LYS A 469 -15.03 0.43 -20.63
N PHE A 470 -14.36 1.04 -21.59
CA PHE A 470 -14.03 0.45 -22.89
C PHE A 470 -13.14 -0.79 -22.75
N ASN A 471 -12.07 -0.67 -21.95
CA ASN A 471 -11.14 -1.77 -21.69
C ASN A 471 -11.78 -2.94 -20.93
N ALA A 472 -12.74 -2.64 -20.05
CA ALA A 472 -13.44 -3.66 -19.27
C ALA A 472 -14.51 -4.42 -20.07
N GLN A 473 -14.92 -3.93 -21.25
CA GLN A 473 -15.92 -4.59 -22.09
C GLN A 473 -15.28 -5.62 -23.01
N THR A 474 -15.99 -6.76 -23.15
CA THR A 474 -15.64 -7.81 -24.13
C THR A 474 -16.59 -7.80 -25.35
N ASP A 475 -17.75 -7.19 -25.22
CA ASP A 475 -18.76 -7.07 -26.28
C ASP A 475 -18.45 -5.85 -27.16
N ILE A 476 -18.21 -6.09 -28.43
CA ILE A 476 -17.82 -5.09 -29.42
C ILE A 476 -18.91 -4.03 -29.63
N ASN A 477 -20.20 -4.39 -29.63
CA ASN A 477 -21.27 -3.41 -29.78
C ASN A 477 -21.31 -2.43 -28.61
N LYS A 478 -21.09 -2.93 -27.38
CA LYS A 478 -20.99 -2.08 -26.19
C LYS A 478 -19.70 -1.23 -26.21
N LYS A 479 -18.59 -1.75 -26.72
CA LYS A 479 -17.37 -0.95 -26.95
C LYS A 479 -17.63 0.19 -27.92
N LEU A 480 -18.34 -0.07 -29.03
CA LEU A 480 -18.74 0.96 -29.99
C LEU A 480 -19.63 2.03 -29.37
N ASP A 481 -20.59 1.66 -28.54
CA ASP A 481 -21.46 2.62 -27.85
C ASP A 481 -20.64 3.53 -26.92
N ILE A 482 -19.66 2.98 -26.19
CA ILE A 482 -18.76 3.73 -25.32
C ILE A 482 -17.85 4.65 -26.16
N ALA A 483 -17.36 4.16 -27.29
CA ALA A 483 -16.53 4.94 -28.19
C ALA A 483 -17.29 6.12 -28.81
N LEU A 484 -18.57 5.94 -29.17
CA LEU A 484 -19.43 7.03 -29.63
C LEU A 484 -19.67 8.08 -28.53
N GLU A 485 -19.93 7.64 -27.29
CA GLU A 485 -20.07 8.54 -26.14
C GLU A 485 -18.78 9.36 -25.94
N ALA A 486 -17.62 8.76 -26.08
CA ALA A 486 -16.34 9.44 -26.01
C ALA A 486 -16.15 10.47 -27.13
N LEU A 487 -16.51 10.12 -28.36
CA LEU A 487 -16.41 11.02 -29.50
C LEU A 487 -17.32 12.26 -29.34
N GLU A 488 -18.54 12.11 -28.88
CA GLU A 488 -19.46 13.22 -28.61
C GLU A 488 -18.87 14.21 -27.60
N VAL A 489 -18.19 13.70 -26.57
CA VAL A 489 -17.52 14.53 -25.55
C VAL A 489 -16.32 15.29 -26.12
N TYR A 490 -15.52 14.66 -26.94
CA TYR A 490 -14.37 15.29 -27.59
C TYR A 490 -14.78 16.36 -28.60
N HIS A 491 -15.83 16.14 -29.35
CA HIS A 491 -16.36 17.15 -30.29
C HIS A 491 -16.78 18.46 -29.62
N GLU A 492 -17.30 18.39 -28.40
CA GLU A 492 -17.69 19.58 -27.67
C GLU A 492 -16.47 20.33 -27.04
N ALA A 493 -15.35 19.65 -26.81
CA ALA A 493 -14.20 20.22 -26.09
C ALA A 493 -13.18 20.96 -26.98
N GLU A 494 -13.01 20.57 -28.25
CA GLU A 494 -11.87 21.05 -29.05
C GLU A 494 -12.25 21.80 -30.34
N GLY A 495 -13.53 21.96 -30.68
CA GLY A 495 -13.91 22.55 -31.99
C GLY A 495 -13.47 21.68 -33.19
N ALA A 496 -13.10 20.41 -32.91
CA ALA A 496 -12.56 19.47 -33.89
C ALA A 496 -13.56 19.01 -34.97
N VAL A 497 -14.81 19.45 -34.87
CA VAL A 497 -15.90 19.09 -35.78
C VAL A 497 -15.63 19.58 -37.21
N GLU A 498 -14.96 20.71 -37.38
CA GLU A 498 -14.66 21.25 -38.72
C GLU A 498 -13.69 20.37 -39.53
N SER A 499 -12.78 19.67 -38.88
CA SER A 499 -11.83 18.78 -39.56
C SER A 499 -12.45 17.49 -40.09
N PHE A 500 -13.49 16.99 -39.43
CA PHE A 500 -14.16 15.74 -39.80
C PHE A 500 -15.34 15.92 -40.77
N ASN A 501 -15.89 17.13 -40.89
CA ASN A 501 -16.98 17.42 -41.82
C ASN A 501 -16.54 17.46 -43.31
N HIS A 502 -15.25 17.29 -43.63
CA HIS A 502 -14.73 17.28 -45.01
C HIS A 502 -14.74 15.89 -45.68
N PHE A 503 -15.23 14.85 -44.99
CA PHE A 503 -15.40 13.57 -45.61
C PHE A 503 -16.72 13.50 -46.37
N TYR A 504 -16.65 13.49 -47.68
CA TYR A 504 -17.75 13.36 -48.64
C TYR A 504 -18.34 11.96 -48.59
N TYR A 505 -19.38 11.76 -47.81
CA TYR A 505 -20.31 10.66 -48.01
C TYR A 505 -21.73 11.26 -48.14
N GLU A 506 -22.39 10.93 -49.25
CA GLU A 506 -23.72 11.47 -49.58
C GLU A 506 -24.87 10.83 -48.77
N GLU A 507 -24.62 9.72 -48.10
CA GLU A 507 -25.62 8.99 -47.33
C GLU A 507 -25.39 9.12 -45.80
N GLU A 508 -26.45 9.40 -45.05
CA GLU A 508 -26.40 9.60 -43.59
C GLU A 508 -25.98 8.33 -42.84
N GLU A 509 -26.37 7.14 -43.34
CA GLU A 509 -25.98 5.84 -42.77
C GLU A 509 -24.48 5.57 -42.88
N ALA A 510 -23.87 5.99 -43.99
CA ALA A 510 -22.41 5.88 -44.17
C ALA A 510 -21.64 6.81 -43.23
N LYS A 511 -22.18 8.02 -42.97
CA LYS A 511 -21.62 8.97 -41.99
C LYS A 511 -21.62 8.42 -40.56
N ASP A 512 -22.73 7.77 -40.17
CA ASP A 512 -22.84 7.17 -38.83
C ASP A 512 -21.91 5.99 -38.64
N THR A 513 -21.79 5.14 -39.64
CA THR A 513 -20.86 4.01 -39.67
C THR A 513 -19.40 4.47 -39.55
N PHE A 514 -19.04 5.51 -40.30
CA PHE A 514 -17.69 6.07 -40.28
C PHE A 514 -17.39 6.74 -38.93
N ARG A 515 -18.34 7.48 -38.35
CA ARG A 515 -18.23 8.01 -36.99
C ARG A 515 -17.97 6.93 -35.94
N ARG A 516 -18.65 5.79 -36.04
CA ARG A 516 -18.47 4.66 -35.13
C ARG A 516 -17.07 4.05 -35.25
N ILE A 517 -16.58 3.90 -36.46
CA ILE A 517 -15.22 3.39 -36.72
C ILE A 517 -14.15 4.34 -36.16
N ILE A 518 -14.29 5.64 -36.43
CA ILE A 518 -13.35 6.64 -35.90
C ILE A 518 -13.38 6.67 -34.38
N ALA A 519 -14.57 6.65 -33.78
CA ALA A 519 -14.71 6.61 -32.34
C ALA A 519 -14.03 5.38 -31.73
N TYR A 520 -14.16 4.23 -32.37
CA TYR A 520 -13.48 3.00 -31.94
C TYR A 520 -11.97 3.15 -31.99
N ILE A 521 -11.41 3.65 -33.11
CA ILE A 521 -9.98 3.87 -33.29
C ILE A 521 -9.44 4.84 -32.22
N TYR A 522 -10.16 5.94 -31.96
CA TYR A 522 -9.80 6.88 -30.88
C TYR A 522 -9.72 6.22 -29.51
N MET A 523 -10.64 5.32 -29.21
CA MET A 523 -10.63 4.62 -27.94
C MET A 523 -9.53 3.56 -27.85
N GLU A 524 -9.19 2.89 -28.94
CA GLU A 524 -8.04 1.97 -29.00
C GLU A 524 -6.72 2.71 -28.74
N ILE A 525 -6.59 3.95 -29.26
CA ILE A 525 -5.44 4.82 -28.99
C ILE A 525 -5.43 5.28 -27.53
N ALA A 526 -6.57 5.76 -27.02
CA ALA A 526 -6.69 6.20 -25.64
C ALA A 526 -6.41 5.07 -24.64
N SER A 527 -6.71 3.81 -25.01
CA SER A 527 -6.40 2.61 -24.22
C SER A 527 -4.96 2.11 -24.37
N GLY A 528 -4.13 2.75 -25.23
CA GLY A 528 -2.73 2.38 -25.45
C GLY A 528 -2.52 1.15 -26.35
N ILE A 529 -3.55 0.70 -27.07
CA ILE A 529 -3.46 -0.42 -28.01
C ILE A 529 -2.83 0.02 -29.34
N VAL A 530 -3.05 1.28 -29.74
CA VAL A 530 -2.47 1.91 -30.94
C VAL A 530 -1.73 3.19 -30.54
N GLU A 531 -0.53 3.45 -31.10
CA GLU A 531 0.25 4.65 -30.80
C GLU A 531 -0.35 5.88 -31.50
N LYS A 532 -0.38 7.01 -30.79
CA LYS A 532 -1.00 8.28 -31.23
C LYS A 532 -0.37 8.84 -32.51
N ASP A 533 0.92 8.55 -32.73
CA ASP A 533 1.69 9.06 -33.89
C ASP A 533 1.41 8.30 -35.20
N ASP A 534 0.71 7.15 -35.13
CA ASP A 534 0.33 6.35 -36.30
C ASP A 534 -0.97 6.83 -36.96
N LEU A 535 -1.65 7.84 -36.40
CA LEU A 535 -2.86 8.42 -36.96
C LEU A 535 -2.59 9.65 -37.85
N PRO A 536 -2.95 9.62 -39.11
CA PRO A 536 -2.86 10.78 -39.97
C PRO A 536 -3.92 11.84 -39.56
N ARG A 537 -3.50 13.11 -39.59
CA ARG A 537 -4.38 14.26 -39.29
C ARG A 537 -5.54 14.43 -40.28
N HIS A 538 -5.44 13.77 -41.45
CA HIS A 538 -6.49 13.71 -42.48
C HIS A 538 -6.46 12.29 -43.03
N MET A 539 -7.50 11.51 -42.75
CA MET A 539 -7.56 10.11 -43.20
C MET A 539 -8.22 10.01 -44.56
N SER A 540 -7.47 9.57 -45.54
CA SER A 540 -8.02 9.14 -46.86
C SER A 540 -8.51 7.69 -46.77
N GLU A 541 -9.33 7.26 -47.73
CA GLU A 541 -9.85 5.86 -47.85
C GLU A 541 -8.71 4.82 -47.86
N ALA A 542 -7.56 5.18 -48.46
CA ALA A 542 -6.35 4.34 -48.49
C ALA A 542 -5.65 4.24 -47.12
N GLU A 543 -5.78 5.26 -46.26
CA GLU A 543 -5.21 5.32 -44.90
C GLU A 543 -6.09 4.62 -43.90
N ALA A 544 -7.41 4.71 -44.02
CA ALA A 544 -8.35 3.88 -43.26
C ALA A 544 -8.09 2.39 -43.55
N GLY A 545 -7.85 2.02 -44.82
CA GLY A 545 -7.48 0.67 -45.21
C GLY A 545 -6.16 0.18 -44.63
N ARG A 546 -5.17 1.08 -44.42
CA ARG A 546 -3.89 0.73 -43.76
C ARG A 546 -4.03 0.55 -42.24
N LEU A 547 -4.86 1.36 -41.59
CA LEU A 547 -5.17 1.20 -40.17
C LEU A 547 -5.95 -0.09 -39.90
N PHE A 548 -6.87 -0.47 -40.78
CA PHE A 548 -7.52 -1.78 -40.75
C PHE A 548 -6.54 -2.95 -41.03
N SER A 549 -5.46 -2.72 -41.80
CA SER A 549 -4.44 -3.73 -42.02
C SER A 549 -3.45 -3.89 -40.85
N ALA A 550 -3.38 -2.93 -39.97
CA ALA A 550 -2.59 -3.02 -38.74
C ALA A 550 -3.31 -3.85 -37.63
N ILE A 551 -4.63 -3.97 -37.72
CA ILE A 551 -5.39 -4.97 -36.95
C ILE A 551 -5.16 -6.32 -37.61
N SER A 552 -4.79 -7.36 -36.88
CA SER A 552 -4.57 -8.68 -37.45
C SER A 552 -5.81 -9.14 -38.25
N LYS A 553 -5.60 -9.86 -39.33
CA LYS A 553 -6.69 -10.33 -40.21
C LYS A 553 -7.73 -11.16 -39.43
N GLU A 554 -7.27 -11.89 -38.42
CA GLU A 554 -8.09 -12.68 -37.50
C GLU A 554 -8.95 -11.80 -36.62
N GLU A 555 -8.40 -10.72 -36.06
CA GLU A 555 -9.13 -9.75 -35.20
C GLU A 555 -10.17 -8.98 -36.04
N ALA A 556 -9.82 -8.54 -37.25
CA ALA A 556 -10.78 -7.88 -38.15
C ALA A 556 -11.95 -8.81 -38.57
N ILE A 557 -11.69 -10.11 -38.80
CA ILE A 557 -12.71 -11.11 -39.08
C ILE A 557 -13.59 -11.38 -37.86
N GLN A 558 -12.98 -11.47 -36.69
CA GLN A 558 -13.69 -11.66 -35.42
C GLN A 558 -14.56 -10.44 -35.07
N PHE A 559 -14.04 -9.26 -35.29
CA PHE A 559 -14.72 -7.98 -35.18
C PHE A 559 -15.96 -7.92 -36.13
N SER A 560 -15.76 -8.22 -37.41
CA SER A 560 -16.86 -8.22 -38.41
C SER A 560 -17.96 -9.26 -38.12
N LYS A 561 -17.62 -10.39 -37.50
CA LYS A 561 -18.59 -11.45 -37.13
C LYS A 561 -19.44 -11.06 -35.92
N GLN A 562 -18.93 -10.22 -35.05
CA GLN A 562 -19.62 -9.82 -33.80
C GLN A 562 -20.45 -8.54 -33.97
N MET A 563 -20.23 -7.78 -35.03
CA MET A 563 -21.06 -6.60 -35.31
C MET A 563 -22.49 -6.98 -35.71
N SER A 564 -23.47 -6.36 -35.07
CA SER A 564 -24.89 -6.56 -35.35
C SER A 564 -25.37 -5.79 -36.59
N ASN A 565 -24.65 -4.73 -36.98
CA ASN A 565 -25.04 -3.89 -38.12
C ASN A 565 -24.37 -4.37 -39.41
N LEU A 566 -25.17 -4.68 -40.43
CA LEU A 566 -24.72 -5.24 -41.72
C LEU A 566 -23.87 -4.26 -42.53
N GLU A 567 -24.07 -2.95 -42.32
CA GLU A 567 -23.36 -1.90 -43.06
C GLU A 567 -21.94 -1.68 -42.55
N VAL A 568 -21.76 -1.75 -41.24
CA VAL A 568 -20.45 -1.75 -40.61
C VAL A 568 -19.62 -2.97 -41.00
N LYS A 569 -20.28 -4.10 -41.35
CA LYS A 569 -19.60 -5.30 -41.89
C LYS A 569 -19.07 -5.16 -43.33
N LYS A 570 -19.61 -4.21 -44.10
CA LYS A 570 -19.23 -4.01 -45.52
C LYS A 570 -18.04 -3.05 -45.65
N VAL A 571 -17.79 -2.19 -44.68
CA VAL A 571 -16.61 -1.32 -44.58
C VAL A 571 -15.47 -2.09 -43.97
#